data_07a5cb45a77737c63e998af79b64cbb7
#
_entry.id   07a5cb45a77737c63e998af79b64cbb7
#
_cell.length_a   1.000
_cell.length_b   1.000
_cell.length_c   1.000
_cell.angle_alpha   90.00
_cell.angle_beta   90.00
_cell.angle_gamma   90.00
#
_symmetry.space_group_name_H-M   'P 1'
#
loop_
_entity.id
_entity.type
_entity.pdbx_description
1 polymer ?
#
loop_
_entity_poly.entity_id
_entity_poly.type
_entity_poly.pdbx_seq_one_letter_code
_entity_poly.pdbx_strand_id
1 'polypeptide(L)'
;MQRQSSPSLLTMLKSCEAFFIYTHLNMANLIPFTKRFESSENLVNLLESRGLQIYDRNKAIQYLDNIGYYRLSAYMYPLLKMPKTAHLYKEGSSFKKVMMLYRFDKKLRLLMFNEIEKIEIAIRRAIMQITADMTGNPFWLTDSSYFLDSSKFNETMRAISKEYSKSKEEFILHFKRTYSEPYPPSWILGELLTIGNVNAIYRNIKQNRIRKRIAKRFGLPINVFESWLTVIAVTRNACGHHSRVWN
;
A
#
# COMPACT_ATOMS: atom_id res chain seq x y z
N MET A 1 21.88 -27.94 16.44
CA MET A 1 21.81 -26.72 15.63
C MET A 1 20.50 -26.74 14.84
N GLN A 2 19.40 -26.24 15.44
CA GLN A 2 18.09 -26.18 14.77
C GLN A 2 18.02 -24.87 13.98
N ARG A 3 17.83 -24.98 12.64
CA ARG A 3 17.54 -23.83 11.78
C ARG A 3 16.13 -23.34 12.08
N GLN A 4 16.03 -22.16 12.64
CA GLN A 4 14.74 -21.42 12.68
C GLN A 4 14.34 -21.08 11.23
N SER A 5 13.25 -21.67 10.78
CA SER A 5 12.63 -21.34 9.50
C SER A 5 12.02 -19.95 9.58
N SER A 6 12.40 -19.06 8.67
CA SER A 6 11.75 -17.76 8.48
C SER A 6 10.24 -17.94 8.22
N PRO A 7 9.37 -17.07 8.77
CA PRO A 7 7.93 -17.15 8.53
C PRO A 7 7.63 -17.02 7.03
N SER A 8 6.79 -17.92 6.52
CA SER A 8 6.41 -17.95 5.12
C SER A 8 5.64 -16.66 4.73
N LEU A 9 5.77 -16.23 3.46
CA LEU A 9 4.99 -15.11 2.88
C LEU A 9 3.48 -15.22 3.19
N LEU A 10 2.96 -16.43 3.31
CA LEU A 10 1.57 -16.71 3.68
C LEU A 10 1.23 -16.28 5.10
N THR A 11 2.19 -16.31 6.02
CA THR A 11 2.03 -15.86 7.41
C THR A 11 2.01 -14.33 7.49
N MET A 12 2.76 -13.65 6.62
CA MET A 12 2.73 -12.19 6.50
C MET A 12 1.44 -11.67 5.85
N LEU A 13 0.91 -12.36 4.84
CA LEU A 13 -0.39 -12.02 4.23
C LEU A 13 -1.56 -12.22 5.21
N LYS A 14 -1.54 -13.29 6.00
CA LYS A 14 -2.52 -13.51 7.07
C LYS A 14 -2.45 -12.44 8.17
N SER A 15 -1.29 -11.85 8.44
CA SER A 15 -1.18 -10.74 9.40
C SER A 15 -1.78 -9.42 8.88
N CYS A 16 -1.75 -9.19 7.57
CA CYS A 16 -2.42 -8.02 6.96
C CYS A 16 -3.94 -8.21 6.87
N GLU A 17 -4.42 -9.40 6.52
CA GLU A 17 -5.85 -9.74 6.56
C GLU A 17 -6.38 -9.81 8.00
N ALA A 18 -5.60 -10.35 8.93
CA ALA A 18 -5.95 -10.38 10.35
C ALA A 18 -6.07 -8.96 10.94
N PHE A 19 -5.31 -7.98 10.47
CA PHE A 19 -5.47 -6.60 10.91
C PHE A 19 -6.80 -5.99 10.45
N PHE A 20 -7.30 -6.35 9.26
CA PHE A 20 -8.62 -5.93 8.79
C PHE A 20 -9.77 -6.76 9.40
N ILE A 21 -9.58 -8.04 9.69
CA ILE A 21 -10.58 -8.93 10.29
C ILE A 21 -10.68 -8.70 11.81
N TYR A 22 -9.59 -8.29 12.47
CA TYR A 22 -9.58 -8.03 13.92
C TYR A 22 -10.46 -6.82 14.31
N THR A 23 -10.80 -5.95 13.37
CA THR A 23 -11.69 -4.80 13.62
C THR A 23 -13.17 -5.16 13.68
N HIS A 24 -13.58 -6.35 13.24
CA HIS A 24 -14.99 -6.73 13.20
C HIS A 24 -15.45 -7.77 14.24
N LEU A 25 -14.54 -8.36 15.02
CA LEU A 25 -14.87 -9.51 15.88
C LEU A 25 -14.95 -9.24 17.40
N ASN A 26 -14.71 -8.00 17.88
CA ASN A 26 -14.81 -7.71 19.32
C ASN A 26 -15.55 -6.40 19.63
N MET A 27 -16.83 -6.31 19.29
CA MET A 27 -17.72 -5.19 19.67
C MET A 27 -18.18 -5.24 21.14
N ALA A 28 -17.78 -6.25 21.93
CA ALA A 28 -18.41 -6.52 23.23
C ALA A 28 -17.92 -5.67 24.42
N ASN A 29 -16.77 -4.93 24.31
CA ASN A 29 -16.25 -4.12 25.42
C ASN A 29 -15.47 -2.87 24.96
N LEU A 30 -16.09 -2.06 24.10
CA LEU A 30 -15.49 -0.77 23.73
C LEU A 30 -15.64 0.21 24.91
N ILE A 31 -14.52 0.81 25.34
CA ILE A 31 -14.50 1.85 26.36
C ILE A 31 -14.48 3.24 25.70
N PRO A 32 -15.12 4.26 26.30
CA PRO A 32 -15.06 5.62 25.78
C PRO A 32 -13.61 6.13 25.69
N PHE A 33 -13.32 6.91 24.65
CA PHE A 33 -12.01 7.55 24.51
C PHE A 33 -11.88 8.69 25.51
N THR A 34 -11.02 8.56 26.52
CA THR A 34 -10.85 9.52 27.62
C THR A 34 -9.53 10.27 27.60
N LYS A 35 -8.62 9.96 26.64
CA LYS A 35 -7.32 10.62 26.56
C LYS A 35 -7.46 12.06 26.13
N ARG A 36 -6.78 12.96 26.85
CA ARG A 36 -6.71 14.38 26.52
C ARG A 36 -5.58 14.66 25.53
N PHE A 37 -5.64 15.82 24.88
CA PHE A 37 -4.52 16.32 24.08
C PHE A 37 -3.35 16.64 25.01
N GLU A 38 -2.14 16.24 24.58
CA GLU A 38 -0.89 16.52 25.27
C GLU A 38 0.03 17.35 24.36
N SER A 39 0.63 18.39 24.93
CA SER A 39 1.65 19.18 24.23
C SER A 39 2.91 18.33 23.97
N SER A 40 3.72 18.71 22.99
CA SER A 40 4.97 18.01 22.72
C SER A 40 5.95 18.03 23.88
N GLU A 41 5.92 19.08 24.70
CA GLU A 41 6.70 19.18 25.94
C GLU A 41 6.23 18.16 26.98
N ASN A 42 4.91 18.04 27.22
CA ASN A 42 4.35 17.03 28.11
C ASN A 42 4.63 15.61 27.61
N LEU A 43 4.60 15.40 26.29
CA LEU A 43 4.98 14.11 25.69
C LEU A 43 6.45 13.77 25.89
N VAL A 44 7.36 14.75 25.84
CA VAL A 44 8.79 14.57 26.19
C VAL A 44 8.91 14.15 27.64
N ASN A 45 8.27 14.86 28.60
CA ASN A 45 8.27 14.50 30.01
C ASN A 45 7.74 13.07 30.23
N LEU A 46 6.66 12.69 29.56
CA LEU A 46 6.09 11.35 29.61
C LEU A 46 7.05 10.29 29.09
N LEU A 47 7.76 10.55 28.00
CA LEU A 47 8.73 9.61 27.42
C LEU A 47 9.94 9.40 28.36
N GLU A 48 10.44 10.47 28.98
CA GLU A 48 11.53 10.41 29.97
C GLU A 48 11.09 9.65 31.23
N SER A 49 9.89 9.92 31.75
CA SER A 49 9.38 9.19 32.93
C SER A 49 9.21 7.69 32.67
N ARG A 50 9.07 7.28 31.42
CA ARG A 50 9.02 5.88 30.98
C ARG A 50 10.39 5.27 30.68
N GLY A 51 11.48 6.02 30.92
CA GLY A 51 12.86 5.57 30.76
C GLY A 51 13.46 5.73 29.37
N LEU A 52 12.86 6.55 28.48
CA LEU A 52 13.48 6.90 27.20
C LEU A 52 14.51 8.03 27.41
N GLN A 53 15.75 7.79 27.05
CA GLN A 53 16.81 8.81 27.13
C GLN A 53 16.62 9.88 26.06
N ILE A 54 16.53 11.16 26.48
CA ILE A 54 16.39 12.31 25.58
C ILE A 54 17.54 13.28 25.85
N TYR A 55 18.56 13.28 24.99
CA TYR A 55 19.75 14.12 25.15
C TYR A 55 19.55 15.59 24.76
N ASP A 56 18.60 15.86 23.87
CA ASP A 56 18.28 17.19 23.37
C ASP A 56 16.75 17.34 23.34
N ARG A 57 16.22 17.94 24.40
CA ARG A 57 14.78 18.11 24.62
C ARG A 57 14.15 19.01 23.58
N ASN A 58 14.80 20.13 23.24
CA ASN A 58 14.27 21.08 22.27
C ASN A 58 14.11 20.41 20.89
N LYS A 59 15.11 19.64 20.49
CA LYS A 59 15.06 18.89 19.24
C LYS A 59 14.01 17.78 19.26
N ALA A 60 13.80 17.12 20.40
CA ALA A 60 12.74 16.12 20.56
C ALA A 60 11.36 16.75 20.43
N ILE A 61 11.13 17.92 21.06
CA ILE A 61 9.89 18.72 20.92
C ILE A 61 9.66 19.07 19.44
N GLN A 62 10.65 19.62 18.74
CA GLN A 62 10.55 19.94 17.31
C GLN A 62 10.19 18.72 16.45
N TYR A 63 10.73 17.54 16.74
CA TYR A 63 10.37 16.32 16.02
C TYR A 63 8.94 15.87 16.34
N LEU A 64 8.50 15.99 17.57
CA LEU A 64 7.12 15.66 17.96
C LEU A 64 6.11 16.62 17.32
N ASP A 65 6.44 17.92 17.23
CA ASP A 65 5.61 18.91 16.56
C ASP A 65 5.49 18.65 15.05
N ASN A 66 6.61 18.33 14.39
CA ASN A 66 6.64 18.19 12.93
C ASN A 66 6.23 16.79 12.41
N ILE A 67 6.45 15.75 13.19
CA ILE A 67 6.19 14.36 12.76
C ILE A 67 4.97 13.78 13.47
N GLY A 68 4.76 14.16 14.72
CA GLY A 68 3.70 13.69 15.59
C GLY A 68 4.07 12.46 16.41
N TYR A 69 3.64 12.46 17.68
CA TYR A 69 3.85 11.37 18.62
C TYR A 69 3.33 10.03 18.08
N TYR A 70 2.10 10.03 17.54
CA TYR A 70 1.47 8.79 17.08
C TYR A 70 2.28 8.10 15.98
N ARG A 71 2.84 8.87 15.05
CA ARG A 71 3.72 8.33 14.01
C ARG A 71 5.03 7.81 14.57
N LEU A 72 5.67 8.55 15.48
CA LEU A 72 6.93 8.14 16.10
C LEU A 72 6.76 6.95 17.05
N SER A 73 5.59 6.78 17.68
CA SER A 73 5.32 5.66 18.58
C SER A 73 5.50 4.29 17.92
N ALA A 74 5.24 4.19 16.62
CA ALA A 74 5.48 2.98 15.85
C ALA A 74 6.98 2.57 15.86
N TYR A 75 7.90 3.54 15.89
CA TYR A 75 9.35 3.29 15.97
C TYR A 75 9.86 3.20 17.41
N MET A 76 9.07 3.63 18.39
CA MET A 76 9.31 3.46 19.81
C MET A 76 8.94 2.05 20.28
N TYR A 77 7.94 1.43 19.67
CA TYR A 77 7.38 0.14 20.07
C TYR A 77 8.41 -1.00 20.20
N PRO A 78 9.40 -1.18 19.30
CA PRO A 78 10.45 -2.19 19.45
C PRO A 78 11.36 -1.97 20.66
N LEU A 79 11.43 -0.73 21.18
CA LEU A 79 12.27 -0.35 22.30
C LEU A 79 11.60 -0.57 23.67
N LEU A 80 10.31 -0.95 23.69
CA LEU A 80 9.58 -1.21 24.94
C LEU A 80 9.98 -2.54 25.55
N LYS A 81 10.04 -2.57 26.91
CA LYS A 81 10.16 -3.79 27.73
C LYS A 81 8.89 -4.65 27.62
N MET A 82 9.00 -5.91 27.98
CA MET A 82 7.83 -6.77 28.19
C MET A 82 7.34 -6.67 29.64
N PRO A 83 6.03 -6.66 29.90
CA PRO A 83 4.94 -6.59 28.91
C PRO A 83 4.83 -5.18 28.31
N LYS A 84 4.63 -5.07 27.00
CA LYS A 84 4.59 -3.77 26.30
C LYS A 84 3.48 -2.84 26.75
N THR A 85 2.45 -3.38 27.38
CA THR A 85 1.34 -2.63 28.00
C THR A 85 1.76 -1.70 29.13
N ALA A 86 2.91 -1.96 29.77
CA ALA A 86 3.49 -1.07 30.78
C ALA A 86 4.10 0.21 30.18
N HIS A 87 4.32 0.24 28.88
CA HIS A 87 4.94 1.37 28.14
C HIS A 87 6.32 1.80 28.67
N LEU A 88 7.06 0.93 29.37
CA LEU A 88 8.40 1.20 29.86
C LEU A 88 9.45 0.84 28.80
N TYR A 89 10.49 1.66 28.67
CA TYR A 89 11.56 1.45 27.71
C TYR A 89 12.67 0.55 28.25
N LYS A 90 13.31 -0.21 27.36
CA LYS A 90 14.50 -1.01 27.66
C LYS A 90 15.65 -0.08 28.01
N GLU A 91 16.58 -0.56 28.85
CA GLU A 91 17.82 0.14 29.16
C GLU A 91 18.58 0.53 27.89
N GLY A 92 19.18 1.71 27.88
CA GLY A 92 19.88 2.27 26.73
C GLY A 92 18.99 2.64 25.53
N SER A 93 17.64 2.63 25.70
CA SER A 93 16.73 3.16 24.70
C SER A 93 16.79 4.69 24.67
N SER A 94 16.89 5.28 23.49
CA SER A 94 16.97 6.74 23.36
C SER A 94 16.12 7.25 22.20
N PHE A 95 15.70 8.51 22.31
CA PHE A 95 14.99 9.21 21.22
C PHE A 95 15.84 9.27 19.94
N LYS A 96 17.16 9.34 20.08
CA LYS A 96 18.11 9.23 18.95
C LYS A 96 17.91 7.90 18.19
N LYS A 97 17.76 6.76 18.89
CA LYS A 97 17.48 5.46 18.26
C LYS A 97 16.14 5.46 17.53
N VAL A 98 15.09 6.05 18.11
CA VAL A 98 13.78 6.22 17.45
C VAL A 98 13.93 6.96 16.13
N MET A 99 14.66 8.08 16.14
CA MET A 99 14.89 8.88 14.94
C MET A 99 15.77 8.17 13.91
N MET A 100 16.70 7.32 14.34
CA MET A 100 17.48 6.47 13.43
C MET A 100 16.57 5.47 12.70
N LEU A 101 15.69 4.78 13.41
CA LEU A 101 14.72 3.85 12.83
C LEU A 101 13.74 4.56 11.87
N TYR A 102 13.23 5.72 12.28
CA TYR A 102 12.35 6.53 11.42
C TYR A 102 13.03 6.94 10.10
N ARG A 103 14.29 7.41 10.19
CA ARG A 103 15.06 7.82 9.00
C ARG A 103 15.43 6.63 8.11
N PHE A 104 15.77 5.51 8.72
CA PHE A 104 16.03 4.26 7.99
C PHE A 104 14.80 3.84 7.19
N ASP A 105 13.64 3.77 7.85
CA ASP A 105 12.38 3.37 7.23
C ASP A 105 11.95 4.37 6.13
N LYS A 106 12.17 5.68 6.34
CA LYS A 106 11.96 6.69 5.29
C LYS A 106 12.82 6.42 4.06
N LYS A 107 14.12 6.14 4.23
CA LYS A 107 15.02 5.81 3.11
C LYS A 107 14.59 4.52 2.42
N LEU A 108 14.22 3.49 3.19
CA LEU A 108 13.72 2.22 2.65
C LEU A 108 12.46 2.43 1.79
N ARG A 109 11.48 3.21 2.28
CA ARG A 109 10.28 3.55 1.50
C ARG A 109 10.61 4.23 0.17
N LEU A 110 11.54 5.18 0.18
CA LEU A 110 11.94 5.89 -1.03
C LEU A 110 12.58 4.96 -2.06
N LEU A 111 13.47 4.07 -1.62
CA LEU A 111 14.08 3.06 -2.50
C LEU A 111 13.03 2.11 -3.08
N MET A 112 12.16 1.58 -2.22
CA MET A 112 11.09 0.66 -2.65
C MET A 112 10.11 1.35 -3.61
N PHE A 113 9.73 2.59 -3.33
CA PHE A 113 8.78 3.33 -4.16
C PHE A 113 9.33 3.59 -5.56
N ASN A 114 10.61 3.96 -5.66
CA ASN A 114 11.31 4.17 -6.93
C ASN A 114 11.33 2.90 -7.82
N GLU A 115 11.56 1.74 -7.21
CA GLU A 115 11.56 0.47 -7.98
C GLU A 115 10.14 -0.01 -8.30
N ILE A 116 9.20 0.17 -7.37
CA ILE A 116 7.80 -0.21 -7.57
C ILE A 116 7.16 0.61 -8.70
N GLU A 117 7.50 1.89 -8.86
CA GLU A 117 7.02 2.72 -9.97
C GLU A 117 7.32 2.09 -11.32
N LYS A 118 8.56 1.65 -11.54
CA LYS A 118 8.98 0.98 -12.79
C LYS A 118 8.19 -0.31 -13.03
N ILE A 119 8.01 -1.09 -11.97
CA ILE A 119 7.27 -2.35 -12.02
C ILE A 119 5.79 -2.08 -12.32
N GLU A 120 5.18 -1.07 -11.68
CA GLU A 120 3.79 -0.68 -11.89
C GLU A 120 3.53 -0.30 -13.35
N ILE A 121 4.39 0.54 -13.93
CA ILE A 121 4.32 0.95 -15.34
C ILE A 121 4.43 -0.28 -16.26
N ALA A 122 5.41 -1.16 -16.02
CA ALA A 122 5.61 -2.35 -16.84
C ALA A 122 4.43 -3.33 -16.78
N ILE A 123 3.84 -3.53 -15.59
CA ILE A 123 2.67 -4.40 -15.38
C ILE A 123 1.45 -3.82 -16.08
N ARG A 124 1.15 -2.54 -15.86
CA ARG A 124 0.03 -1.83 -16.50
C ARG A 124 0.13 -1.96 -18.01
N ARG A 125 1.29 -1.63 -18.58
CA ARG A 125 1.54 -1.74 -20.02
C ARG A 125 1.34 -3.17 -20.53
N ALA A 126 1.86 -4.18 -19.83
CA ALA A 126 1.74 -5.58 -20.24
C ALA A 126 0.27 -6.04 -20.26
N ILE A 127 -0.52 -5.70 -19.25
CA ILE A 127 -1.93 -6.09 -19.17
C ILE A 127 -2.72 -5.42 -20.29
N MET A 128 -2.56 -4.11 -20.48
CA MET A 128 -3.32 -3.37 -21.49
C MET A 128 -2.99 -3.81 -22.91
N GLN A 129 -1.72 -3.94 -23.23
CA GLN A 129 -1.26 -4.25 -24.58
C GLN A 129 -1.48 -5.72 -24.97
N ILE A 130 -1.09 -6.67 -24.08
CA ILE A 130 -1.21 -8.10 -24.41
C ILE A 130 -2.67 -8.49 -24.53
N THR A 131 -3.56 -7.94 -23.72
CA THR A 131 -4.99 -8.23 -23.83
C THR A 131 -5.57 -7.65 -25.11
N ALA A 132 -5.24 -6.41 -25.47
CA ALA A 132 -5.68 -5.80 -26.73
C ALA A 132 -5.19 -6.59 -27.95
N ASP A 133 -3.91 -7.00 -27.97
CA ASP A 133 -3.31 -7.82 -29.03
C ASP A 133 -4.02 -9.16 -29.18
N MET A 134 -4.22 -9.90 -28.07
CA MET A 134 -4.82 -11.24 -28.10
C MET A 134 -6.32 -11.25 -28.35
N THR A 135 -7.02 -10.15 -28.15
CA THR A 135 -8.47 -10.02 -28.37
C THR A 135 -8.79 -9.33 -29.71
N GLY A 136 -7.82 -8.60 -30.28
CA GLY A 136 -8.04 -7.75 -31.44
C GLY A 136 -8.96 -6.55 -31.14
N ASN A 137 -9.31 -6.31 -29.85
CA ASN A 137 -10.22 -5.26 -29.43
C ASN A 137 -9.49 -4.16 -28.66
N PRO A 138 -9.37 -2.93 -29.20
CA PRO A 138 -8.76 -1.80 -28.49
C PRO A 138 -9.56 -1.37 -27.24
N PHE A 139 -10.86 -1.66 -27.20
CA PHE A 139 -11.78 -1.26 -26.14
C PHE A 139 -12.13 -2.41 -25.17
N TRP A 140 -11.34 -3.49 -25.15
CA TRP A 140 -11.60 -4.69 -24.34
C TRP A 140 -11.86 -4.36 -22.86
N LEU A 141 -11.22 -3.32 -22.32
CA LEU A 141 -11.32 -2.94 -20.92
C LEU A 141 -12.74 -2.49 -20.51
N THR A 142 -13.52 -1.98 -21.44
CA THR A 142 -14.90 -1.51 -21.24
C THR A 142 -15.96 -2.50 -21.71
N ASP A 143 -15.55 -3.67 -22.20
CA ASP A 143 -16.45 -4.73 -22.67
C ASP A 143 -16.50 -5.87 -21.64
N SER A 144 -17.66 -6.03 -21.01
CA SER A 144 -17.91 -7.02 -19.95
C SER A 144 -17.69 -8.48 -20.39
N SER A 145 -17.74 -8.77 -21.68
CA SER A 145 -17.58 -10.14 -22.22
C SER A 145 -16.19 -10.74 -21.96
N TYR A 146 -15.17 -9.90 -21.74
CA TYR A 146 -13.80 -10.31 -21.42
C TYR A 146 -13.56 -10.62 -19.95
N PHE A 147 -14.58 -10.43 -19.09
CA PHE A 147 -14.42 -10.58 -17.63
C PHE A 147 -15.21 -11.76 -17.07
N LEU A 148 -14.70 -12.34 -15.97
CA LEU A 148 -15.30 -13.49 -15.28
C LEU A 148 -16.51 -13.08 -14.44
N ASP A 149 -16.35 -12.01 -13.66
CA ASP A 149 -17.26 -11.56 -12.61
C ASP A 149 -17.79 -10.17 -13.00
N SER A 150 -19.08 -10.10 -13.28
CA SER A 150 -19.75 -8.86 -13.70
C SER A 150 -19.85 -7.83 -12.56
N SER A 151 -19.92 -8.25 -11.30
CA SER A 151 -19.94 -7.31 -10.17
C SER A 151 -18.60 -6.58 -10.04
N LYS A 152 -17.49 -7.33 -10.09
CA LYS A 152 -16.13 -6.76 -10.08
C LYS A 152 -15.85 -5.91 -11.32
N PHE A 153 -16.39 -6.31 -12.48
CA PHE A 153 -16.32 -5.48 -13.69
C PHE A 153 -17.02 -4.13 -13.45
N ASN A 154 -18.24 -4.14 -12.91
CA ASN A 154 -19.00 -2.91 -12.63
C ASN A 154 -18.31 -2.01 -11.60
N GLU A 155 -17.66 -2.59 -10.57
CA GLU A 155 -16.84 -1.84 -9.61
C GLU A 155 -15.65 -1.17 -10.31
N THR A 156 -14.96 -1.92 -11.17
CA THR A 156 -13.85 -1.40 -11.98
C THR A 156 -14.31 -0.28 -12.89
N MET A 157 -15.44 -0.45 -13.60
CA MET A 157 -16.00 0.56 -14.49
C MET A 157 -16.43 1.83 -13.75
N ARG A 158 -16.97 1.72 -12.53
CA ARG A 158 -17.25 2.90 -11.67
C ARG A 158 -16.00 3.67 -11.33
N ALA A 159 -14.91 2.97 -10.97
CA ALA A 159 -13.62 3.60 -10.69
C ALA A 159 -13.05 4.29 -11.95
N ILE A 160 -13.08 3.61 -13.10
CA ILE A 160 -12.63 4.14 -14.39
C ILE A 160 -13.41 5.40 -14.75
N SER A 161 -14.76 5.34 -14.73
CA SER A 161 -15.63 6.46 -15.08
C SER A 161 -15.36 7.69 -14.20
N LYS A 162 -15.14 7.46 -12.91
CA LYS A 162 -14.82 8.52 -11.95
C LYS A 162 -13.49 9.21 -12.29
N GLU A 163 -12.44 8.45 -12.57
CA GLU A 163 -11.13 9.03 -12.92
C GLU A 163 -11.15 9.66 -14.32
N TYR A 164 -11.79 9.02 -15.29
CA TYR A 164 -11.94 9.56 -16.64
C TYR A 164 -12.71 10.89 -16.66
N SER A 165 -13.82 11.00 -15.90
CA SER A 165 -14.61 12.23 -15.85
C SER A 165 -13.83 13.41 -15.25
N LYS A 166 -13.01 13.16 -14.23
CA LYS A 166 -12.20 14.19 -13.53
C LYS A 166 -10.89 14.53 -14.23
N SER A 167 -10.41 13.66 -15.12
CA SER A 167 -9.10 13.78 -15.72
C SER A 167 -8.99 15.06 -16.54
N LYS A 168 -7.91 15.81 -16.26
CA LYS A 168 -7.47 17.00 -17.00
C LYS A 168 -6.23 16.73 -17.86
N GLU A 169 -5.83 15.46 -17.95
CA GLU A 169 -4.69 15.05 -18.78
C GLU A 169 -4.95 15.40 -20.24
N GLU A 170 -3.99 16.02 -20.93
CA GLU A 170 -4.18 16.53 -22.29
C GLU A 170 -4.57 15.43 -23.28
N PHE A 171 -4.02 14.23 -23.14
CA PHE A 171 -4.38 13.09 -24.00
C PHE A 171 -5.83 12.64 -23.81
N ILE A 172 -6.41 12.80 -22.60
CA ILE A 172 -7.83 12.52 -22.32
C ILE A 172 -8.72 13.64 -22.90
N LEU A 173 -8.33 14.89 -22.70
CA LEU A 173 -9.06 16.04 -23.26
C LEU A 173 -9.06 16.01 -24.79
N HIS A 174 -7.91 15.67 -25.39
CA HIS A 174 -7.81 15.47 -26.84
C HIS A 174 -8.76 14.37 -27.31
N PHE A 175 -8.77 13.21 -26.64
CA PHE A 175 -9.69 12.12 -27.01
C PHE A 175 -11.16 12.57 -26.97
N LYS A 176 -11.59 13.22 -25.89
CA LYS A 176 -12.96 13.72 -25.71
C LYS A 176 -13.38 14.73 -26.78
N ARG A 177 -12.42 15.48 -27.35
CA ARG A 177 -12.69 16.48 -28.41
C ARG A 177 -12.71 15.89 -29.83
N THR A 178 -12.02 14.76 -30.02
CA THR A 178 -11.68 14.24 -31.34
C THR A 178 -12.51 13.01 -31.71
N TYR A 179 -12.85 12.15 -30.74
CA TYR A 179 -13.47 10.85 -31.01
C TYR A 179 -14.86 10.74 -30.42
N SER A 180 -15.72 9.94 -31.08
CA SER A 180 -17.12 9.73 -30.69
C SER A 180 -17.32 8.63 -29.64
N GLU A 181 -16.29 7.79 -29.43
CA GLU A 181 -16.34 6.67 -28.49
C GLU A 181 -16.46 7.18 -27.07
N PRO A 182 -17.26 6.51 -26.21
CA PRO A 182 -17.47 6.94 -24.81
C PRO A 182 -16.23 6.85 -23.94
N TYR A 183 -15.27 5.99 -24.32
CA TYR A 183 -13.99 5.80 -23.64
C TYR A 183 -12.86 5.64 -24.65
N PRO A 184 -11.64 6.06 -24.29
CA PRO A 184 -10.47 5.84 -25.12
C PRO A 184 -10.05 4.37 -25.13
N PRO A 185 -9.20 3.96 -26.09
CA PRO A 185 -8.61 2.62 -26.10
C PRO A 185 -7.99 2.24 -24.77
N SER A 186 -8.00 0.94 -24.47
CA SER A 186 -7.59 0.40 -23.17
C SER A 186 -6.19 0.84 -22.72
N TRP A 187 -5.23 1.00 -23.65
CA TRP A 187 -3.88 1.47 -23.33
C TRP A 187 -3.80 2.96 -22.94
N ILE A 188 -4.76 3.78 -23.34
CA ILE A 188 -4.90 5.18 -22.90
C ILE A 188 -5.64 5.21 -21.56
N LEU A 189 -6.77 4.50 -21.49
CA LEU A 189 -7.61 4.45 -20.30
C LEU A 189 -6.86 3.85 -19.10
N GLY A 190 -5.97 2.89 -19.38
CA GLY A 190 -5.11 2.25 -18.37
C GLY A 190 -4.19 3.21 -17.62
N GLU A 191 -3.78 4.33 -18.23
CA GLU A 191 -2.91 5.32 -17.58
C GLU A 191 -3.59 6.05 -16.41
N LEU A 192 -4.92 6.07 -16.37
CA LEU A 192 -5.69 6.66 -15.26
C LEU A 192 -5.83 5.72 -14.05
N LEU A 193 -5.42 4.45 -14.17
CA LEU A 193 -5.70 3.43 -13.17
C LEU A 193 -4.63 3.32 -12.10
N THR A 194 -5.06 3.09 -10.87
CA THR A 194 -4.15 2.71 -9.78
C THR A 194 -3.68 1.27 -9.96
N ILE A 195 -2.58 0.90 -9.31
CA ILE A 195 -2.11 -0.49 -9.30
C ILE A 195 -3.14 -1.45 -8.69
N GLY A 196 -3.96 -0.98 -7.75
CA GLY A 196 -5.07 -1.76 -7.19
C GLY A 196 -6.13 -2.10 -8.24
N ASN A 197 -6.52 -1.11 -9.07
CA ASN A 197 -7.43 -1.34 -10.20
C ASN A 197 -6.82 -2.30 -11.23
N VAL A 198 -5.54 -2.13 -11.55
CA VAL A 198 -4.81 -3.00 -12.50
C VAL A 198 -4.77 -4.45 -12.00
N ASN A 199 -4.55 -4.67 -10.69
CA ASN A 199 -4.62 -6.00 -10.06
C ASN A 199 -6.03 -6.60 -10.16
N ALA A 200 -7.08 -5.83 -9.84
CA ALA A 200 -8.46 -6.28 -9.93
C ALA A 200 -8.84 -6.67 -11.38
N ILE A 201 -8.45 -5.85 -12.36
CA ILE A 201 -8.64 -6.12 -13.79
C ILE A 201 -7.99 -7.43 -14.18
N TYR A 202 -6.68 -7.61 -13.88
CA TYR A 202 -5.95 -8.81 -14.25
C TYR A 202 -6.61 -10.09 -13.71
N ARG A 203 -6.98 -10.08 -12.43
CA ARG A 203 -7.65 -11.22 -11.78
C ARG A 203 -9.01 -11.54 -12.37
N ASN A 204 -9.68 -10.55 -12.96
CA ASN A 204 -11.02 -10.68 -13.52
C ASN A 204 -10.99 -11.01 -15.02
N ILE A 205 -9.85 -11.02 -15.71
CA ILE A 205 -9.76 -11.43 -17.13
C ILE A 205 -10.24 -12.89 -17.27
N LYS A 206 -11.27 -13.11 -18.10
CA LYS A 206 -11.92 -14.41 -18.30
C LYS A 206 -11.00 -15.44 -18.95
N GLN A 207 -10.23 -15.05 -19.94
CA GLN A 207 -9.42 -15.96 -20.73
C GLN A 207 -8.10 -16.29 -20.04
N ASN A 208 -7.96 -17.51 -19.53
CA ASN A 208 -6.76 -17.97 -18.83
C ASN A 208 -5.50 -17.89 -19.70
N ARG A 209 -5.61 -18.07 -21.02
CA ARG A 209 -4.48 -17.92 -21.97
C ARG A 209 -3.89 -16.50 -21.95
N ILE A 210 -4.75 -15.47 -21.79
CA ILE A 210 -4.30 -14.08 -21.70
C ILE A 210 -3.55 -13.87 -20.38
N ARG A 211 -4.14 -14.27 -19.24
CA ARG A 211 -3.47 -14.19 -17.94
C ARG A 211 -2.12 -14.91 -17.93
N LYS A 212 -2.06 -16.09 -18.53
CA LYS A 212 -0.80 -16.88 -18.68
C LYS A 212 0.23 -16.12 -19.52
N ARG A 213 -0.18 -15.52 -20.65
CA ARG A 213 0.72 -14.75 -21.51
C ARG A 213 1.30 -13.52 -20.80
N ILE A 214 0.48 -12.81 -20.02
CA ILE A 214 0.90 -11.66 -19.22
C ILE A 214 1.89 -12.11 -18.14
N ALA A 215 1.56 -13.11 -17.33
CA ALA A 215 2.43 -13.61 -16.27
C ALA A 215 3.78 -14.13 -16.82
N LYS A 216 3.76 -14.82 -17.97
CA LYS A 216 4.97 -15.32 -18.64
C LYS A 216 5.93 -14.20 -19.06
N ARG A 217 5.43 -12.99 -19.40
CA ARG A 217 6.28 -11.83 -19.71
C ARG A 217 7.20 -11.47 -18.53
N PHE A 218 6.79 -11.78 -17.31
CA PHE A 218 7.57 -11.56 -16.08
C PHE A 218 8.25 -12.85 -15.57
N GLY A 219 8.24 -13.92 -16.37
CA GLY A 219 8.85 -15.20 -15.99
C GLY A 219 8.10 -15.97 -14.91
N LEU A 220 6.82 -15.64 -14.65
CA LEU A 220 6.06 -16.15 -13.51
C LEU A 220 4.86 -17.00 -13.96
N PRO A 221 4.46 -18.03 -13.19
CA PRO A 221 3.15 -18.66 -13.30
C PRO A 221 2.05 -17.72 -12.76
N ILE A 222 0.79 -17.94 -13.19
CA ILE A 222 -0.35 -17.04 -12.89
C ILE A 222 -0.50 -16.79 -11.38
N ASN A 223 -0.52 -17.86 -10.58
CA ASN A 223 -0.73 -17.77 -9.12
C ASN A 223 0.37 -16.96 -8.40
N VAL A 224 1.61 -17.12 -8.83
CA VAL A 224 2.74 -16.34 -8.29
C VAL A 224 2.62 -14.88 -8.73
N PHE A 225 2.31 -14.61 -9.99
CA PHE A 225 2.12 -13.25 -10.48
C PHE A 225 0.99 -12.53 -9.76
N GLU A 226 -0.14 -13.19 -9.49
CA GLU A 226 -1.25 -12.65 -8.70
C GLU A 226 -0.85 -12.31 -7.27
N SER A 227 -0.05 -13.16 -6.64
CA SER A 227 0.50 -12.90 -5.30
C SER A 227 1.41 -11.65 -5.33
N TRP A 228 2.28 -11.56 -6.32
CA TRP A 228 3.17 -10.39 -6.48
C TRP A 228 2.41 -9.10 -6.71
N LEU A 229 1.38 -9.11 -7.57
CA LEU A 229 0.52 -7.94 -7.78
C LEU A 229 -0.08 -7.41 -6.47
N THR A 230 -0.52 -8.32 -5.60
CA THR A 230 -1.07 -7.94 -4.28
C THR A 230 0.01 -7.32 -3.40
N VAL A 231 1.18 -7.96 -3.29
CA VAL A 231 2.30 -7.45 -2.48
C VAL A 231 2.77 -6.09 -2.98
N ILE A 232 2.91 -5.93 -4.30
CA ILE A 232 3.32 -4.66 -4.92
C ILE A 232 2.29 -3.56 -4.61
N ALA A 233 1.00 -3.83 -4.77
CA ALA A 233 -0.06 -2.85 -4.48
C ALA A 233 -0.06 -2.42 -3.01
N VAL A 234 0.03 -3.37 -2.07
CA VAL A 234 0.09 -3.10 -0.62
C VAL A 234 1.34 -2.29 -0.28
N THR A 235 2.50 -2.70 -0.78
CA THR A 235 3.77 -2.02 -0.50
C THR A 235 3.80 -0.62 -1.09
N ARG A 236 3.33 -0.45 -2.33
CA ARG A 236 3.20 0.86 -2.97
C ARG A 236 2.34 1.82 -2.14
N ASN A 237 1.20 1.32 -1.69
CA ASN A 237 0.29 2.13 -0.87
C ASN A 237 0.91 2.46 0.49
N ALA A 238 1.58 1.51 1.14
CA ALA A 238 2.31 1.77 2.38
C ALA A 238 3.40 2.85 2.20
N CYS A 239 4.16 2.79 1.10
CA CYS A 239 5.15 3.80 0.77
C CYS A 239 4.51 5.17 0.49
N GLY A 240 3.46 5.23 -0.33
CA GLY A 240 2.77 6.46 -0.70
C GLY A 240 2.04 7.14 0.46
N HIS A 241 1.50 6.36 1.40
CA HIS A 241 0.85 6.88 2.62
C HIS A 241 1.82 7.09 3.79
N HIS A 242 3.12 6.96 3.55
CA HIS A 242 4.16 7.11 4.57
C HIS A 242 4.01 6.16 5.77
N SER A 243 3.38 5.01 5.58
CA SER A 243 3.26 3.97 6.60
C SER A 243 4.63 3.33 6.88
N ARG A 244 4.80 2.79 8.10
CA ARG A 244 6.02 2.04 8.41
C ARG A 244 6.06 0.75 7.58
N VAL A 245 7.15 0.53 6.83
CA VAL A 245 7.37 -0.69 6.02
C VAL A 245 8.40 -1.62 6.65
N TRP A 246 9.27 -1.07 7.51
CA TRP A 246 10.19 -1.86 8.31
C TRP A 246 9.46 -2.48 9.50
N ASN A 247 9.66 -3.80 9.70
CA ASN A 247 9.07 -4.53 10.82
C ASN A 247 10.16 -5.24 11.65
#